data_bf7380a7561df86a4d58b49a172a75ca
#
_entry.id   bf7380a7561df86a4d58b49a172a75ca
#
_cell.length_a   1.000
_cell.length_b   1.000
_cell.length_c   1.000
_cell.angle_alpha   90.00
_cell.angle_beta   90.00
_cell.angle_gamma   90.00
#
_symmetry.space_group_name_H-M   'P 1'
#
loop_
_entity.id
_entity.type
_entity.pdbx_description
1 polymer ?
#
loop_
_entity_poly.entity_id
_entity_poly.type
_entity_poly.pdbx_seq_one_letter_code
_entity_poly.pdbx_strand_id
1 'polypeptide(L)'
;MKVRVGFGYDVHALVPERDLWLGGVKIEHTMGLQGHSDADVLIHAICDALLGAANMRDIGYHFPDTAGEYKDIDSKILLFDTMELLRDAGYTLGLTLIHISEPTRPLYISYA
;
A
#
# COMPACT_ATOMS: atom_id res chain seq x y z
N MET A 1 7.62 -22.30 16.01
CA MET A 1 7.57 -21.05 15.27
C MET A 1 6.13 -20.59 15.12
N LYS A 2 5.86 -19.33 15.38
CA LYS A 2 4.53 -18.78 15.17
C LYS A 2 4.56 -17.94 13.89
N VAL A 3 3.58 -18.16 13.04
CA VAL A 3 3.48 -17.45 11.78
C VAL A 3 2.14 -16.71 11.75
N ARG A 4 2.17 -15.47 11.27
CA ARG A 4 0.97 -14.69 11.02
C ARG A 4 0.87 -14.34 9.55
N VAL A 5 -0.36 -14.28 9.07
CA VAL A 5 -0.65 -13.96 7.67
C VAL A 5 -1.55 -12.75 7.65
N GLY A 6 -1.28 -11.84 6.73
CA GLY A 6 -2.11 -10.67 6.51
C GLY A 6 -2.41 -10.50 5.03
N PHE A 7 -3.52 -9.84 4.75
CA PHE A 7 -3.95 -9.53 3.40
C PHE A 7 -4.21 -8.04 3.31
N GLY A 8 -3.70 -7.42 2.25
CA GLY A 8 -3.92 -6.00 1.97
C GLY A 8 -4.45 -5.80 0.56
N TYR A 9 -5.40 -4.91 0.43
CA TYR A 9 -5.99 -4.56 -0.84
C TYR A 9 -6.16 -3.06 -0.89
N ASP A 10 -5.80 -2.46 -2.01
CA ASP A 10 -5.97 -1.03 -2.22
C ASP A 10 -6.22 -0.74 -3.69
N VAL A 11 -6.95 0.33 -3.95
CA VAL A 11 -7.26 0.73 -5.30
C VAL A 11 -7.31 2.26 -5.36
N HIS A 12 -6.72 2.80 -6.42
CA HIS A 12 -6.75 4.23 -6.71
C HIS A 12 -7.08 4.44 -8.18
N ALA A 13 -7.79 5.52 -8.48
CA ALA A 13 -8.10 5.87 -9.85
C ALA A 13 -6.84 6.42 -10.55
N LEU A 14 -6.69 6.08 -11.83
CA LEU A 14 -5.68 6.70 -12.69
C LEU A 14 -6.22 8.03 -13.19
N VAL A 15 -5.45 9.09 -13.02
CA VAL A 15 -5.83 10.43 -13.46
C VAL A 15 -4.67 11.09 -14.21
N PRO A 16 -4.95 12.02 -15.13
CA PRO A 16 -3.88 12.71 -15.85
C PRO A 16 -3.11 13.66 -14.95
N GLU A 17 -1.92 14.03 -15.40
CA GLU A 17 -1.07 15.03 -14.73
C GLU A 17 -0.64 14.66 -13.31
N ARG A 18 -0.48 13.38 -13.05
CA ARG A 18 0.14 12.90 -11.82
C ARG A 18 1.21 11.87 -12.15
N ASP A 19 2.25 11.86 -11.35
CA ASP A 19 3.29 10.83 -11.44
C ASP A 19 2.74 9.50 -10.94
N LEU A 20 3.19 8.42 -11.58
CA LEU A 20 2.81 7.07 -11.19
C LEU A 20 3.90 6.47 -10.32
N TRP A 21 3.55 6.18 -9.08
CA TRP A 21 4.45 5.55 -8.12
C TRP A 21 3.91 4.19 -7.72
N LEU A 22 4.73 3.15 -7.87
CA LEU A 22 4.38 1.79 -7.45
C LEU A 22 5.59 1.15 -6.77
N GLY A 23 5.40 0.76 -5.50
CA GLY A 23 6.47 0.15 -4.71
C GLY A 23 7.63 1.09 -4.44
N GLY A 24 7.37 2.39 -4.41
CA GLY A 24 8.39 3.40 -4.20
C GLY A 24 9.20 3.74 -5.44
N VAL A 25 8.78 3.23 -6.61
CA VAL A 25 9.46 3.48 -7.88
C VAL A 25 8.58 4.34 -8.77
N LYS A 26 9.15 5.40 -9.32
CA LYS A 26 8.44 6.23 -10.29
C LYS A 26 8.46 5.54 -11.64
N ILE A 27 7.28 5.31 -12.19
CA ILE A 27 7.12 4.66 -13.48
C ILE A 27 6.75 5.71 -14.50
N GLU A 28 7.44 5.70 -15.64
CA GLU A 28 7.14 6.64 -16.70
C GLU A 28 5.80 6.29 -17.34
N HIS A 29 4.84 7.19 -17.20
CA HIS A 29 3.48 7.00 -17.70
C HIS A 29 2.81 8.35 -17.83
N THR A 30 1.77 8.44 -18.67
CA THR A 30 1.03 9.68 -18.88
C THR A 30 0.01 9.97 -17.78
N MET A 31 -0.29 8.99 -16.96
CA MET A 31 -1.24 9.12 -15.85
C MET A 31 -0.62 8.60 -14.57
N GLY A 32 -1.13 9.03 -13.46
CA GLY A 32 -0.73 8.56 -12.14
C GLY A 32 -1.94 8.29 -11.28
N LEU A 33 -1.71 7.74 -10.10
CA LEU A 33 -2.78 7.39 -9.19
C LEU A 33 -3.22 8.61 -8.38
N GLN A 34 -4.53 8.75 -8.20
CA GLN A 34 -5.12 9.84 -7.42
C GLN A 34 -5.11 9.48 -5.93
N GLY A 35 -4.68 10.40 -5.10
CA GLY A 35 -4.66 10.18 -3.67
C GLY A 35 -4.05 11.35 -2.92
N HIS A 36 -4.12 11.26 -1.59
CA HIS A 36 -3.65 12.29 -0.67
C HIS A 36 -2.12 12.38 -0.60
N SER A 37 -1.46 11.23 -0.71
CA SER A 37 0.01 11.12 -0.74
C SER A 37 0.47 11.00 -2.19
N ASP A 38 1.57 10.27 -2.44
CA ASP A 38 1.98 9.89 -3.78
C ASP A 38 1.04 8.85 -4.39
N ALA A 39 0.07 8.36 -3.61
CA ALA A 39 -0.93 7.37 -3.99
C ALA A 39 -0.31 6.04 -4.44
N ASP A 40 0.81 5.65 -3.83
CA ASP A 40 1.46 4.38 -4.13
C ASP A 40 0.59 3.23 -3.61
N VAL A 41 -0.28 2.73 -4.49
CA VAL A 41 -1.26 1.71 -4.13
C VAL A 41 -0.60 0.41 -3.67
N LEU A 42 0.56 0.10 -4.21
CA LEU A 42 1.28 -1.11 -3.84
C LEU A 42 1.81 -1.02 -2.40
N ILE A 43 2.46 0.07 -2.06
CA ILE A 43 2.94 0.26 -0.69
C ILE A 43 1.78 0.31 0.30
N HIS A 44 0.69 0.98 -0.05
CA HIS A 44 -0.49 1.04 0.84
C HIS A 44 -1.05 -0.35 1.12
N ALA A 45 -1.15 -1.19 0.09
CA ALA A 45 -1.63 -2.57 0.26
C ALA A 45 -0.67 -3.41 1.12
N ILE A 46 0.63 -3.22 0.92
CA ILE A 46 1.65 -3.92 1.73
C ILE A 46 1.52 -3.51 3.20
N CYS A 47 1.41 -2.22 3.47
CA CYS A 47 1.25 -1.74 4.85
C CYS A 47 0.01 -2.32 5.50
N ASP A 48 -1.12 -2.33 4.79
CA ASP A 48 -2.35 -2.91 5.31
C ASP A 48 -2.21 -4.39 5.61
N ALA A 49 -1.54 -5.13 4.73
CA ALA A 49 -1.30 -6.56 4.95
C ALA A 49 -0.45 -6.79 6.21
N LEU A 50 0.60 -6.01 6.37
CA LEU A 50 1.51 -6.13 7.51
C LEU A 50 0.81 -5.79 8.82
N LEU A 51 0.10 -4.68 8.84
CA LEU A 51 -0.64 -4.24 10.03
C LEU A 51 -1.74 -5.24 10.38
N GLY A 52 -2.45 -5.74 9.37
CA GLY A 52 -3.50 -6.74 9.57
C GLY A 52 -2.95 -8.02 10.16
N ALA A 53 -1.80 -8.50 9.67
CA ALA A 53 -1.16 -9.70 10.20
C ALA A 53 -0.79 -9.55 11.67
N ALA A 54 -0.38 -8.34 12.06
CA ALA A 54 0.00 -8.04 13.45
C ALA A 54 -1.19 -7.64 14.32
N ASN A 55 -2.39 -7.64 13.77
CA ASN A 55 -3.62 -7.20 14.47
C ASN A 55 -3.53 -5.75 14.92
N MET A 56 -2.97 -4.91 14.07
CA MET A 56 -2.75 -3.47 14.33
C MET A 56 -3.64 -2.57 13.49
N ARG A 57 -4.75 -3.10 12.97
CA ARG A 57 -5.72 -2.37 12.14
C ARG A 57 -5.14 -2.09 10.75
N ASP A 58 -5.13 -0.84 10.29
CA ASP A 58 -4.74 -0.48 8.93
C ASP A 58 -4.00 0.85 8.89
N ILE A 59 -3.56 1.24 7.68
CA ILE A 59 -2.82 2.49 7.54
C ILE A 59 -3.70 3.72 7.80
N GLY A 60 -4.99 3.63 7.53
CA GLY A 60 -5.89 4.76 7.80
C GLY A 60 -6.00 5.08 9.28
N TYR A 61 -5.83 4.08 10.13
CA TYR A 61 -5.82 4.28 11.57
C TYR A 61 -4.52 4.95 12.03
N HIS A 62 -3.37 4.48 11.53
CA HIS A 62 -2.07 4.99 11.97
C HIS A 62 -1.65 6.27 11.24
N PHE A 63 -2.06 6.41 9.97
CA PHE A 63 -1.65 7.52 9.11
C PHE A 63 -2.88 8.09 8.40
N PRO A 64 -3.79 8.76 9.13
CA PRO A 64 -5.05 9.22 8.53
C PRO A 64 -4.83 10.29 7.46
N ASP A 65 -5.59 10.19 6.38
CA ASP A 65 -5.54 11.13 5.26
C ASP A 65 -5.88 12.56 5.68
N THR A 66 -6.63 12.71 6.75
CA THR A 66 -7.03 14.03 7.24
C THR A 66 -5.92 14.78 7.95
N ALA A 67 -4.84 14.10 8.32
CA ALA A 67 -3.70 14.74 8.97
C ALA A 67 -2.87 15.47 7.91
N GLY A 68 -2.72 16.78 8.05
CA GLY A 68 -1.98 17.59 7.08
C GLY A 68 -0.52 17.16 6.91
N GLU A 69 0.07 16.58 7.95
CA GLU A 69 1.46 16.11 7.92
C GLU A 69 1.68 14.95 6.94
N TYR A 70 0.61 14.26 6.52
CA TYR A 70 0.73 13.15 5.58
C TYR A 70 0.34 13.53 4.15
N LYS A 71 0.01 14.78 3.92
CA LYS A 71 -0.29 15.26 2.57
C LYS A 71 0.98 15.26 1.74
N ASP A 72 0.91 14.71 0.54
CA ASP A 72 2.03 14.61 -0.39
C ASP A 72 3.23 13.83 0.18
N ILE A 73 3.00 13.01 1.19
CA ILE A 73 4.06 12.21 1.79
C ILE A 73 4.52 11.11 0.83
N ASP A 74 5.81 10.81 0.87
CA ASP A 74 6.36 9.65 0.18
C ASP A 74 5.92 8.39 0.94
N SER A 75 5.21 7.50 0.27
CA SER A 75 4.68 6.29 0.90
C SER A 75 5.76 5.36 1.44
N LYS A 76 7.01 5.49 0.98
CA LYS A 76 8.11 4.73 1.57
C LYS A 76 8.29 5.07 3.05
N ILE A 77 7.96 6.29 3.45
CA ILE A 77 8.00 6.69 4.86
C ILE A 77 6.92 5.94 5.63
N LEU A 78 5.73 5.77 5.04
CA LEU A 78 4.66 5.00 5.66
C LEU A 78 5.07 3.54 5.85
N LEU A 79 5.74 2.97 4.86
CA LEU A 79 6.23 1.60 4.95
C LEU A 79 7.31 1.49 6.03
N PHE A 80 8.23 2.44 6.09
CA PHE A 80 9.26 2.45 7.11
C PHE A 80 8.64 2.48 8.52
N ASP A 81 7.69 3.39 8.73
CA ASP A 81 7.04 3.52 10.03
C ASP A 81 6.23 2.27 10.39
N THR A 82 5.58 1.65 9.40
CA THR A 82 4.86 0.39 9.60
C THR A 82 5.82 -0.71 10.04
N MET A 83 6.97 -0.82 9.37
CA MET A 83 7.97 -1.83 9.74
C MET A 83 8.53 -1.58 11.15
N GLU A 84 8.67 -0.33 11.55
CA GLU A 84 9.08 -0.01 12.92
C GLU A 84 8.04 -0.49 13.94
N LEU A 85 6.76 -0.29 13.66
CA LEU A 85 5.68 -0.78 14.53
C LEU A 85 5.75 -2.30 14.68
N LEU A 86 5.97 -3.02 13.59
CA LEU A 86 6.05 -4.47 13.63
C LEU A 86 7.29 -4.94 14.38
N ARG A 87 8.42 -4.32 14.12
CA ARG A 87 9.67 -4.67 14.79
C ARG A 87 9.56 -4.46 16.29
N ASP A 88 8.98 -3.35 16.72
CA ASP A 88 8.79 -3.04 18.14
C ASP A 88 7.86 -4.05 18.80
N ALA A 89 6.95 -4.66 18.05
CA ALA A 89 6.06 -5.70 18.55
C ALA A 89 6.67 -7.10 18.47
N GLY A 90 7.89 -7.23 17.96
CA GLY A 90 8.61 -8.51 17.91
C GLY A 90 8.39 -9.32 16.65
N TYR A 91 7.88 -8.71 15.58
CA TYR A 91 7.63 -9.41 14.32
C TYR A 91 8.73 -9.17 13.30
N THR A 92 8.91 -10.16 12.43
CA THR A 92 9.77 -10.03 11.24
C THR A 92 9.00 -10.48 10.02
N LEU A 93 9.35 -9.92 8.88
CA LEU A 93 8.71 -10.28 7.61
C LEU A 93 9.28 -11.58 7.07
N GLY A 94 8.42 -12.51 6.70
CA GLY A 94 8.82 -13.76 6.08
C GLY A 94 8.69 -13.74 4.57
N LEU A 95 7.46 -13.82 4.06
CA LEU A 95 7.20 -13.91 2.62
C LEU A 95 6.13 -12.91 2.21
N THR A 96 6.31 -12.30 1.04
CA THR A 96 5.33 -11.38 0.46
C THR A 96 4.96 -11.85 -0.94
N LEU A 97 3.66 -11.90 -1.22
CA LEU A 97 3.13 -12.17 -2.54
C LEU A 97 2.29 -10.97 -2.97
N ILE A 98 2.46 -10.55 -4.22
CA ILE A 98 1.85 -9.34 -4.73
C ILE A 98 1.12 -9.63 -6.05
N HIS A 99 -0.07 -9.09 -6.17
CA HIS A 99 -0.83 -9.10 -7.43
C HIS A 99 -1.24 -7.68 -7.77
N ILE A 100 -0.99 -7.25 -8.99
CA ILE A 100 -1.36 -5.94 -9.49
C ILE A 100 -2.25 -6.13 -10.71
N SER A 101 -3.34 -5.37 -10.76
CA SER A 101 -4.28 -5.43 -11.87
C SER A 101 -4.69 -4.02 -12.27
N GLU A 102 -4.91 -3.82 -13.55
CA GLU A 102 -5.37 -2.54 -14.06
C GLU A 102 -6.86 -2.34 -13.74
N PRO A 103 -7.26 -1.11 -13.40
CA PRO A 103 -8.66 -0.83 -13.07
C PRO A 103 -9.64 -1.12 -14.21
N THR A 104 -9.19 -1.00 -15.46
CA THR A 104 -10.03 -1.22 -16.63
C THR A 104 -10.08 -2.66 -17.10
N ARG A 105 -9.36 -3.54 -16.43
CA ARG A 105 -9.31 -4.93 -16.82
C ARG A 105 -10.68 -5.58 -16.66
N PRO A 106 -11.15 -6.32 -17.67
CA PRO A 106 -12.42 -7.01 -17.54
C PRO A 106 -12.41 -8.03 -16.40
N LEU A 107 -13.53 -8.12 -15.70
CA LEU A 107 -13.64 -8.97 -14.54
C LEU A 107 -14.14 -10.38 -14.82
N TYR A 108 -14.46 -10.67 -16.07
CA TYR A 108 -15.02 -11.95 -16.36
C TYR A 108 -14.01 -13.08 -16.33
N ILE A 109 -12.90 -12.72 -16.23
CA ILE A 109 -11.99 -13.58 -16.21
C ILE A 109 -12.00 -14.73 -15.64
N SER A 110 -12.21 -15.34 -15.46
CA SER A 110 -12.08 -16.18 -15.12
C SER A 110 -11.62 -16.98 -14.82
N TYR A 111 -11.28 -17.50 -14.73
CA TYR A 111 -10.94 -18.23 -14.49
C TYR A 111 -10.45 -19.22 -14.54
N ALA A 112 -10.21 -19.46 -14.62
CA ALA A 112 -9.84 -20.52 -14.63
C ALA A 112 -9.19 -21.27 -14.30
#